data_5c6e910ab55a723b00daed60778e42b7
#
_entry.id   5c6e910ab55a723b00daed60778e42b7
#
_cell.length_a   1.000
_cell.length_b   1.000
_cell.length_c   1.000
_cell.angle_alpha   90.00
_cell.angle_beta   90.00
_cell.angle_gamma   90.00
#
_symmetry.space_group_name_H-M   'P 1'
#
loop_
_entity.id
_entity.type
_entity.pdbx_description
1 polymer ?
#
loop_
_entity_poly.entity_id
_entity_poly.type
_entity_poly.pdbx_seq_one_letter_code
_entity_poly.pdbx_strand_id
1 'polypeptide(L)'
;MKRTYMLALAWLAIGIGIGIGSSAHAASTPTTDQLEAHPWQLTRATDAQGKRIDALFVRGRAPYTLRFQPGYMSELNLCNQASSHYHLQDDRLILESGIRTTALCINPKVDAQERRAETLFHGRDTAPTLALDDTGALVVRNAKGEVLVFKPAPLPAK
;
A
#
# COMPACT_ATOMS: atom_id res chain seq x y z
N MET A 1 2.34 -74.98 37.99
CA MET A 1 1.67 -73.77 37.47
C MET A 1 2.56 -72.58 37.73
N LYS A 2 3.32 -72.12 36.71
CA LYS A 2 4.23 -70.94 36.82
C LYS A 2 3.63 -69.80 36.03
N ARG A 3 3.24 -68.69 36.70
CA ARG A 3 2.74 -67.47 36.07
C ARG A 3 3.91 -66.52 35.84
N THR A 4 4.19 -66.24 34.57
CA THR A 4 5.23 -65.30 34.11
C THR A 4 4.56 -63.93 33.95
N TYR A 5 4.99 -62.91 34.71
CA TYR A 5 4.56 -61.54 34.58
C TYR A 5 5.50 -60.85 33.59
N MET A 6 4.94 -60.40 32.46
CA MET A 6 5.60 -59.55 31.48
C MET A 6 5.43 -58.08 31.88
N LEU A 7 6.57 -57.40 32.22
CA LEU A 7 6.66 -55.99 32.47
C LEU A 7 6.78 -55.27 31.12
N ALA A 8 5.75 -54.46 30.75
CA ALA A 8 5.82 -53.57 29.61
C ALA A 8 6.38 -52.22 30.07
N LEU A 9 7.57 -51.86 29.58
CA LEU A 9 8.16 -50.53 29.73
C LEU A 9 7.54 -49.59 28.68
N ALA A 10 6.76 -48.64 29.14
CA ALA A 10 6.29 -47.53 28.31
C ALA A 10 7.34 -46.42 28.21
N TRP A 11 7.86 -46.18 27.01
CA TRP A 11 8.73 -45.03 26.75
C TRP A 11 7.89 -43.79 26.51
N LEU A 12 7.94 -42.82 27.43
CA LEU A 12 7.39 -41.49 27.23
C LEU A 12 8.38 -40.67 26.41
N ALA A 13 8.12 -40.46 25.12
CA ALA A 13 8.83 -39.51 24.30
C ALA A 13 8.29 -38.10 24.55
N ILE A 14 9.01 -37.26 25.30
CA ILE A 14 8.71 -35.84 25.46
C ILE A 14 9.24 -35.13 24.19
N GLY A 15 8.35 -34.88 23.24
CA GLY A 15 8.63 -34.04 22.08
C GLY A 15 8.64 -32.58 22.48
N ILE A 16 9.83 -31.96 22.59
CA ILE A 16 9.99 -30.52 22.72
C ILE A 16 9.77 -29.91 21.34
N GLY A 17 8.52 -29.50 21.05
CA GLY A 17 8.17 -28.73 19.89
C GLY A 17 8.75 -27.31 20.00
N ILE A 18 9.86 -27.04 19.33
CA ILE A 18 10.35 -25.65 19.15
C ILE A 18 9.40 -24.97 18.16
N GLY A 19 8.39 -24.28 18.69
CA GLY A 19 7.55 -23.41 17.91
C GLY A 19 8.36 -22.22 17.40
N ILE A 20 8.76 -22.24 16.12
CA ILE A 20 9.30 -21.08 15.43
C ILE A 20 8.13 -20.12 15.25
N GLY A 21 7.94 -19.23 16.22
CA GLY A 21 6.97 -18.14 16.11
C GLY A 21 7.41 -17.20 14.99
N SER A 22 6.82 -17.34 13.81
CA SER A 22 6.90 -16.30 12.78
C SER A 22 6.19 -15.08 13.32
N SER A 23 6.94 -14.11 13.81
CA SER A 23 6.43 -12.78 14.16
C SER A 23 5.95 -12.13 12.86
N ALA A 24 4.68 -12.30 12.51
CA ALA A 24 4.04 -11.47 11.50
C ALA A 24 4.09 -10.04 12.03
N HIS A 25 4.97 -9.21 11.48
CA HIS A 25 4.95 -7.79 11.76
C HIS A 25 3.61 -7.25 11.25
N ALA A 26 2.77 -6.82 12.17
CA ALA A 26 1.49 -6.23 11.82
C ALA A 26 1.75 -4.91 11.07
N ALA A 27 1.06 -4.73 9.95
CA ALA A 27 1.06 -3.47 9.25
C ALA A 27 0.64 -2.35 10.22
N SER A 28 1.39 -1.24 10.25
CA SER A 28 1.13 -0.12 11.17
C SER A 28 0.50 1.05 10.42
N THR A 29 -0.39 1.77 11.09
CA THR A 29 -0.91 3.05 10.57
C THR A 29 0.24 4.05 10.49
N PRO A 30 0.49 4.69 9.33
CA PRO A 30 1.55 5.68 9.20
C PRO A 30 1.21 6.96 9.97
N THR A 31 2.23 7.57 10.57
CA THR A 31 2.12 8.94 11.08
C THR A 31 2.27 9.95 9.94
N THR A 32 1.82 11.18 10.16
CA THR A 32 2.00 12.30 9.21
C THR A 32 3.48 12.50 8.86
N ASP A 33 4.37 12.49 9.85
CA ASP A 33 5.81 12.62 9.63
C ASP A 33 6.39 11.51 8.74
N GLN A 34 5.92 10.28 8.91
CA GLN A 34 6.32 9.15 8.05
C GLN A 34 5.85 9.33 6.61
N LEU A 35 4.62 9.84 6.41
CA LEU A 35 4.09 10.12 5.08
C LEU A 35 4.87 11.25 4.38
N GLU A 36 5.24 12.29 5.11
CA GLU A 36 5.92 13.48 4.59
C GLU A 36 7.42 13.28 4.37
N ALA A 37 8.02 12.24 4.96
CA ALA A 37 9.46 11.99 4.89
C ALA A 37 9.99 11.79 3.46
N HIS A 38 9.18 11.21 2.56
CA HIS A 38 9.61 10.85 1.20
C HIS A 38 8.49 11.07 0.18
N PRO A 39 8.81 11.21 -1.12
CA PRO A 39 7.88 10.88 -2.20
C PRO A 39 7.64 9.36 -2.19
N TRP A 40 6.43 8.93 -2.55
CA TRP A 40 6.00 7.55 -2.58
C TRP A 40 5.73 7.11 -4.01
N GLN A 41 6.59 6.27 -4.58
CA GLN A 41 6.47 5.80 -5.96
C GLN A 41 5.70 4.50 -6.05
N LEU A 42 4.70 4.44 -6.93
CA LEU A 42 3.90 3.24 -7.18
C LEU A 42 4.77 2.13 -7.76
N THR A 43 4.78 0.98 -7.10
CA THR A 43 5.51 -0.22 -7.54
C THR A 43 4.60 -1.39 -7.87
N ARG A 44 3.43 -1.46 -7.24
CA ARG A 44 2.41 -2.49 -7.48
C ARG A 44 1.02 -1.91 -7.32
N ALA A 45 0.09 -2.37 -8.16
CA ALA A 45 -1.33 -2.09 -8.03
C ALA A 45 -2.12 -3.32 -8.50
N THR A 46 -3.09 -3.75 -7.70
CA THR A 46 -3.96 -4.88 -8.00
C THR A 46 -5.42 -4.53 -7.73
N ASP A 47 -6.32 -5.13 -8.50
CA ASP A 47 -7.75 -5.10 -8.22
C ASP A 47 -8.13 -6.06 -7.07
N ALA A 48 -9.41 -6.13 -6.74
CA ALA A 48 -9.93 -6.98 -5.68
C ALA A 48 -9.69 -8.49 -5.90
N GLN A 49 -9.44 -8.92 -7.13
CA GLN A 49 -9.13 -10.28 -7.51
C GLN A 49 -7.61 -10.55 -7.54
N GLY A 50 -6.80 -9.56 -7.15
CA GLY A 50 -5.34 -9.65 -7.18
C GLY A 50 -4.71 -9.46 -8.56
N LYS A 51 -5.50 -9.16 -9.60
CA LYS A 51 -5.01 -8.90 -10.95
C LYS A 51 -4.36 -7.51 -11.02
N ARG A 52 -3.22 -7.42 -11.70
CA ARG A 52 -2.49 -6.17 -11.90
C ARG A 52 -3.34 -5.12 -12.62
N ILE A 53 -3.31 -3.89 -12.14
CA ILE A 53 -3.94 -2.72 -12.77
C ILE A 53 -2.91 -2.06 -13.71
N ASP A 54 -2.80 -2.58 -14.93
CA ASP A 54 -1.77 -2.17 -15.89
C ASP A 54 -1.88 -0.70 -16.31
N ALA A 55 -3.08 -0.14 -16.32
CA ALA A 55 -3.31 1.26 -16.67
C ALA A 55 -2.53 2.26 -15.79
N LEU A 56 -2.14 1.87 -14.57
CA LEU A 56 -1.34 2.72 -13.67
C LEU A 56 0.15 2.75 -14.00
N PHE A 57 0.62 1.93 -14.95
CA PHE A 57 2.03 1.78 -15.31
C PHE A 57 2.27 2.14 -16.77
N VAL A 58 2.84 3.32 -17.01
CA VAL A 58 3.19 3.77 -18.37
C VAL A 58 4.68 3.56 -18.59
N ARG A 59 5.01 2.66 -19.52
CA ARG A 59 6.40 2.32 -19.85
C ARG A 59 7.17 3.55 -20.35
N GLY A 60 8.40 3.74 -19.86
CA GLY A 60 9.26 4.85 -20.26
C GLY A 60 8.93 6.19 -19.61
N ARG A 61 8.05 6.20 -18.61
CA ARG A 61 7.77 7.39 -17.79
C ARG A 61 8.13 7.15 -16.33
N ALA A 62 8.32 8.25 -15.61
CA ALA A 62 8.45 8.20 -14.16
C ALA A 62 7.20 7.57 -13.53
N PRO A 63 7.35 6.75 -12.47
CA PRO A 63 6.23 6.11 -11.80
C PRO A 63 5.21 7.12 -11.26
N TYR A 64 3.94 6.76 -11.25
CA TYR A 64 2.94 7.50 -10.48
C TYR A 64 3.39 7.66 -9.04
N THR A 65 3.35 8.88 -8.52
CA THR A 65 3.98 9.24 -7.25
C THR A 65 3.01 10.04 -6.40
N LEU A 66 2.93 9.70 -5.11
CA LEU A 66 2.28 10.52 -4.09
C LEU A 66 3.35 11.31 -3.34
N ARG A 67 3.08 12.57 -3.08
CA ARG A 67 3.91 13.44 -2.23
C ARG A 67 3.03 14.05 -1.15
N PHE A 68 3.33 13.73 0.10
CA PHE A 68 2.71 14.36 1.26
C PHE A 68 3.57 15.53 1.73
N GLN A 69 2.94 16.61 2.12
CA GLN A 69 3.50 17.82 2.69
C GLN A 69 2.53 18.32 3.75
N PRO A 70 2.91 19.21 4.68
CA PRO A 70 2.01 19.68 5.73
C PRO A 70 0.64 20.12 5.18
N GLY A 71 -0.39 19.32 5.46
CA GLY A 71 -1.78 19.57 5.04
C GLY A 71 -2.12 19.26 3.57
N TYR A 72 -1.18 18.81 2.74
CA TYR A 72 -1.41 18.57 1.31
C TYR A 72 -0.87 17.22 0.84
N MET A 73 -1.65 16.54 0.02
CA MET A 73 -1.20 15.40 -0.78
C MET A 73 -1.22 15.77 -2.26
N SER A 74 -0.12 15.53 -2.95
CA SER A 74 0.00 15.76 -4.40
C SER A 74 0.16 14.44 -5.15
N GLU A 75 -0.50 14.35 -6.30
CA GLU A 75 -0.39 13.26 -7.28
C GLU A 75 0.51 13.74 -8.41
N LEU A 76 1.65 13.08 -8.60
CA LEU A 76 2.71 13.49 -9.51
C LEU A 76 2.93 12.43 -10.60
N ASN A 77 3.55 12.86 -11.72
CA ASN A 77 3.90 12.02 -12.87
C ASN A 77 2.68 11.48 -13.64
N LEU A 78 1.51 12.06 -13.44
CA LEU A 78 0.34 11.93 -14.30
C LEU A 78 0.42 12.93 -15.46
N CYS A 79 -0.60 12.98 -16.30
CA CYS A 79 -0.72 14.05 -17.31
C CYS A 79 -0.92 15.40 -16.64
N ASN A 80 -1.90 15.44 -15.76
CA ASN A 80 -2.17 16.60 -14.91
C ASN A 80 -1.76 16.28 -13.48
N GLN A 81 -1.13 17.26 -12.83
CA GLN A 81 -0.81 17.17 -11.41
C GLN A 81 -2.04 17.59 -10.61
N ALA A 82 -2.32 16.86 -9.54
CA ALA A 82 -3.35 17.22 -8.58
C ALA A 82 -2.73 17.45 -7.21
N SER A 83 -3.31 18.36 -6.43
CA SER A 83 -2.98 18.56 -5.03
C SER A 83 -4.25 18.84 -4.26
N SER A 84 -4.46 18.09 -3.18
CA SER A 84 -5.65 18.16 -2.33
C SER A 84 -5.23 18.34 -0.88
N HIS A 85 -6.03 19.06 -0.12
CA HIS A 85 -5.89 19.04 1.32
C HIS A 85 -6.16 17.61 1.81
N TYR A 86 -5.39 17.16 2.80
CA TYR A 86 -5.59 15.87 3.42
C TYR A 86 -5.52 15.93 4.94
N HIS A 87 -6.19 15.01 5.57
CA HIS A 87 -5.93 14.65 6.96
C HIS A 87 -6.12 13.14 7.15
N LEU A 88 -5.54 12.60 8.21
CA LEU A 88 -5.74 11.22 8.62
C LEU A 88 -6.86 11.17 9.66
N GLN A 89 -7.80 10.25 9.47
CA GLN A 89 -8.77 9.86 10.48
C GLN A 89 -8.56 8.37 10.76
N ASP A 90 -7.91 8.08 11.85
CA ASP A 90 -7.36 6.75 12.15
C ASP A 90 -6.40 6.29 11.03
N ASP A 91 -6.69 5.20 10.36
CA ASP A 91 -5.95 4.69 9.20
C ASP A 91 -6.47 5.21 7.85
N ARG A 92 -7.51 6.07 7.85
CA ARG A 92 -8.16 6.57 6.65
C ARG A 92 -7.53 7.87 6.16
N LEU A 93 -7.25 7.92 4.86
CA LEU A 93 -6.86 9.14 4.17
C LEU A 93 -8.11 9.88 3.71
N ILE A 94 -8.38 11.01 4.32
CA ILE A 94 -9.48 11.91 3.91
C ILE A 94 -8.89 12.98 3.01
N LEU A 95 -9.41 13.07 1.77
CA LEU A 95 -9.08 14.13 0.83
C LEU A 95 -10.23 15.13 0.76
N GLU A 96 -9.88 16.40 0.88
CA GLU A 96 -10.80 17.51 0.74
C GLU A 96 -10.66 18.15 -0.65
N SER A 97 -11.19 19.35 -0.80
CA SER A 97 -11.06 20.13 -2.04
C SER A 97 -9.60 20.34 -2.42
N GLY A 98 -9.32 20.29 -3.71
CA GLY A 98 -7.98 20.44 -4.25
C GLY A 98 -7.98 21.17 -5.59
N ILE A 99 -6.82 21.29 -6.16
CA ILE A 99 -6.57 21.87 -7.47
C ILE A 99 -5.97 20.81 -8.40
N ARG A 100 -6.24 20.94 -9.69
CA ARG A 100 -5.65 20.09 -10.73
C ARG A 100 -5.29 20.96 -11.94
N THR A 101 -4.16 20.70 -12.58
CA THR A 101 -3.88 21.27 -13.90
C THR A 101 -4.81 20.64 -14.95
N THR A 102 -5.03 21.36 -16.06
CA THR A 102 -6.01 20.96 -17.11
C THR A 102 -5.36 20.91 -18.48
N ALA A 103 -4.13 20.42 -18.57
CA ALA A 103 -3.45 20.24 -19.86
C ALA A 103 -4.11 19.10 -20.67
N LEU A 104 -4.10 19.25 -21.99
CA LEU A 104 -4.58 18.20 -22.89
C LEU A 104 -3.61 16.99 -22.89
N CYS A 105 -4.12 15.83 -22.56
CA CYS A 105 -3.34 14.59 -22.56
C CYS A 105 -3.29 13.96 -23.96
N ILE A 106 -2.27 14.29 -24.73
CA ILE A 106 -2.12 13.78 -26.11
C ILE A 106 -1.80 12.27 -26.11
N ASN A 107 -1.07 11.77 -25.10
CA ASN A 107 -0.73 10.36 -25.01
C ASN A 107 -1.88 9.58 -24.37
N PRO A 108 -2.56 8.67 -25.11
CA PRO A 108 -3.74 7.96 -24.61
C PRO A 108 -3.45 7.04 -23.41
N LYS A 109 -2.19 6.54 -23.27
CA LYS A 109 -1.81 5.72 -22.12
C LYS A 109 -1.66 6.56 -20.86
N VAL A 110 -1.15 7.78 -20.98
CA VAL A 110 -1.01 8.71 -19.85
C VAL A 110 -2.37 9.23 -19.43
N ASP A 111 -3.25 9.50 -20.38
CA ASP A 111 -4.63 9.88 -20.12
C ASP A 111 -5.41 8.76 -19.42
N ALA A 112 -5.25 7.50 -19.88
CA ALA A 112 -5.83 6.35 -19.19
C ALA A 112 -5.27 6.15 -17.77
N GLN A 113 -3.97 6.41 -17.57
CA GLN A 113 -3.34 6.37 -16.25
C GLN A 113 -3.97 7.40 -15.29
N GLU A 114 -4.12 8.64 -15.75
CA GLU A 114 -4.71 9.72 -14.95
C GLU A 114 -6.15 9.42 -14.57
N ARG A 115 -7.02 9.06 -15.55
CA ARG A 115 -8.40 8.65 -15.26
C ARG A 115 -8.46 7.50 -14.26
N ARG A 116 -7.54 6.56 -14.36
CA ARG A 116 -7.49 5.42 -13.43
C ARG A 116 -7.05 5.86 -12.03
N ALA A 117 -6.03 6.71 -11.92
CA ALA A 117 -5.58 7.27 -10.65
C ALA A 117 -6.71 8.06 -9.96
N GLU A 118 -7.45 8.88 -10.71
CA GLU A 118 -8.57 9.65 -10.17
C GLU A 118 -9.63 8.77 -9.49
N THR A 119 -9.95 7.61 -10.05
CA THR A 119 -10.93 6.69 -9.45
C THR A 119 -10.46 6.04 -8.14
N LEU A 120 -9.17 6.13 -7.80
CA LEU A 120 -8.61 5.53 -6.59
C LEU A 120 -8.80 6.41 -5.36
N PHE A 121 -8.70 7.73 -5.55
CA PHE A 121 -8.65 8.69 -4.45
C PHE A 121 -9.84 9.68 -4.44
N HIS A 122 -10.46 9.95 -5.58
CA HIS A 122 -11.45 11.03 -5.74
C HIS A 122 -12.89 10.56 -6.00
N GLY A 123 -13.22 9.30 -5.75
CA GLY A 123 -14.60 8.80 -5.84
C GLY A 123 -15.40 9.05 -4.56
N ARG A 124 -16.73 9.03 -4.64
CA ARG A 124 -17.65 9.39 -3.53
C ARG A 124 -17.51 8.59 -2.24
N ASP A 125 -16.95 7.39 -2.27
CA ASP A 125 -16.80 6.51 -1.11
C ASP A 125 -15.36 5.98 -1.00
N THR A 126 -14.39 6.80 -1.36
CA THR A 126 -13.01 6.36 -1.58
C THR A 126 -12.02 6.77 -0.50
N ALA A 127 -12.46 7.08 0.73
CA ALA A 127 -11.47 7.28 1.79
C ALA A 127 -10.64 5.98 1.97
N PRO A 128 -9.47 5.84 1.29
CA PRO A 128 -8.68 4.64 1.37
C PRO A 128 -8.02 4.53 2.74
N THR A 129 -7.75 3.31 3.17
CA THR A 129 -6.91 3.07 4.34
C THR A 129 -5.43 3.03 3.96
N LEU A 130 -4.60 3.53 4.86
CA LEU A 130 -3.14 3.56 4.73
C LEU A 130 -2.50 2.66 5.77
N ALA A 131 -1.49 1.90 5.36
CA ALA A 131 -0.65 1.13 6.27
C ALA A 131 0.80 1.13 5.78
N LEU A 132 1.76 1.05 6.70
CA LEU A 132 3.14 0.69 6.36
C LEU A 132 3.30 -0.82 6.56
N ASP A 133 3.83 -1.51 5.55
CA ASP A 133 4.19 -2.91 5.69
C ASP A 133 5.57 -3.08 6.37
N ASP A 134 5.97 -4.31 6.61
CA ASP A 134 7.24 -4.69 7.25
C ASP A 134 8.49 -4.25 6.46
N THR A 135 8.34 -3.91 5.19
CA THR A 135 9.41 -3.36 4.34
C THR A 135 9.45 -1.83 4.34
N GLY A 136 8.54 -1.17 5.05
CA GLY A 136 8.35 0.27 5.04
C GLY A 136 7.66 0.80 3.77
N ALA A 137 7.02 -0.06 2.99
CA ALA A 137 6.22 0.37 1.85
C ALA A 137 4.85 0.85 2.30
N LEU A 138 4.35 1.92 1.68
CA LEU A 138 3.01 2.45 1.91
C LEU A 138 2.00 1.62 1.12
N VAL A 139 1.11 0.96 1.84
CA VAL A 139 0.00 0.18 1.29
C VAL A 139 -1.27 1.00 1.38
N VAL A 140 -1.89 1.24 0.25
CA VAL A 140 -3.18 1.96 0.12
C VAL A 140 -4.24 0.95 -0.29
N ARG A 141 -5.36 0.90 0.44
CA ARG A 141 -6.50 0.04 0.12
C ARG A 141 -7.76 0.88 0.03
N ASN A 142 -8.48 0.77 -1.05
CA ASN A 142 -9.76 1.47 -1.20
C ASN A 142 -10.96 0.54 -0.90
N ALA A 143 -12.15 1.14 -0.80
CA ALA A 143 -13.38 0.41 -0.52
C ALA A 143 -13.77 -0.63 -1.58
N LYS A 144 -13.19 -0.57 -2.79
CA LYS A 144 -13.40 -1.56 -3.85
C LYS A 144 -12.50 -2.80 -3.71
N GLY A 145 -11.66 -2.86 -2.67
CA GLY A 145 -10.70 -3.95 -2.45
C GLY A 145 -9.44 -3.86 -3.32
N GLU A 146 -9.21 -2.73 -3.97
CA GLU A 146 -7.99 -2.50 -4.74
C GLU A 146 -6.83 -2.16 -3.80
N VAL A 147 -5.65 -2.66 -4.14
CA VAL A 147 -4.44 -2.52 -3.32
C VAL A 147 -3.33 -1.89 -4.15
N LEU A 148 -2.80 -0.76 -3.67
CA LEU A 148 -1.65 -0.10 -4.25
C LEU A 148 -0.49 -0.16 -3.24
N VAL A 149 0.70 -0.39 -3.74
CA VAL A 149 1.93 -0.42 -2.94
C VAL A 149 2.90 0.60 -3.50
N PHE A 150 3.28 1.52 -2.66
CA PHE A 150 4.25 2.56 -2.96
C PHE A 150 5.51 2.36 -2.14
N LYS A 151 6.67 2.59 -2.74
CA LYS A 151 7.95 2.58 -2.03
C LYS A 151 8.48 3.98 -1.84
N PRO A 152 9.24 4.23 -0.76
CA PRO A 152 9.95 5.50 -0.59
C PRO A 152 10.87 5.76 -1.79
N ALA A 153 10.85 6.97 -2.30
CA ALA A 153 11.75 7.42 -3.35
C ALA A 153 12.72 8.47 -2.80
N PRO A 154 13.90 8.62 -3.39
CA PRO A 154 14.80 9.71 -3.03
C PRO A 154 14.13 11.06 -3.22
N LEU A 155 14.42 12.01 -2.34
CA LEU A 155 14.08 13.39 -2.57
C LEU A 155 14.83 13.88 -3.83
N PRO A 156 14.21 14.71 -4.69
CA PRO A 156 14.93 15.32 -5.80
C PRO A 156 16.14 16.06 -5.27
N ALA A 157 17.28 15.88 -5.95
CA ALA A 157 18.47 16.68 -5.64
C ALA A 157 18.12 18.17 -5.78
N LYS A 158 18.57 18.96 -4.79
CA LYS A 158 18.40 20.43 -4.81
C LYS A 158 19.27 21.05 -5.88
#